data_6362177afe1ddd48f655685c27b17714
#
_entry.id   6362177afe1ddd48f655685c27b17714
#
_cell.length_a   1.000
_cell.length_b   1.000
_cell.length_c   1.000
_cell.angle_alpha   90.00
_cell.angle_beta   90.00
_cell.angle_gamma   90.00
#
_symmetry.space_group_name_H-M   'P 1'
#
loop_
_entity.id
_entity.type
_entity.pdbx_description
1 polymer ?
#
loop_
_entity_poly.entity_id
_entity_poly.type
_entity_poly.pdbx_seq_one_letter_code
_entity_poly.pdbx_strand_id
1 'polypeptide(L)'
;MKKILTIIALAWMCTAIFAKDYQVYGPQGGLAMTITLPEGFDTATDTCPMVILMHGIFASQRITPMPTIARELAKEGIASIRFNFGGHWSSEGEMVKMTIENEIREAMAMWDYACSLPYVSKIGLLGHSQGGVVASMTAGRIATSGNAKQPCGLVLIAPASVLKNACNHGGLLGAKFDPKNPPEYIKCFGMMKVSKEYILSTQQLDIYGVAEAYRGPVRIIHGSDDTLVPMWCSEDYKRIYGDKAELIVVENENHRISRKTKQVAVLVADFFKDCCSQGAFVEQQRD
;
A
#
# COMPACT_ATOMS: atom_id res chain seq x y z
N MET A 1 30.64 32.91 50.33
CA MET A 1 29.74 33.33 49.23
C MET A 1 29.73 32.18 48.21
N LYS A 2 28.69 31.34 48.29
CA LYS A 2 28.49 30.17 47.37
C LYS A 2 27.66 30.64 46.18
N LYS A 3 28.22 30.59 44.96
CA LYS A 3 27.47 30.83 43.73
C LYS A 3 26.70 29.55 43.37
N ILE A 4 25.37 29.63 43.38
CA ILE A 4 24.46 28.58 42.92
C ILE A 4 24.37 28.74 41.40
N LEU A 5 24.88 27.75 40.66
CA LEU A 5 24.70 27.63 39.22
C LEU A 5 23.37 26.92 38.98
N THR A 6 22.37 27.65 38.51
CA THR A 6 21.09 27.07 38.07
C THR A 6 21.25 26.56 36.65
N ILE A 7 21.35 25.25 36.49
CA ILE A 7 21.32 24.60 35.18
C ILE A 7 19.84 24.46 34.77
N ILE A 8 19.43 25.27 33.79
CA ILE A 8 18.15 25.11 33.12
C ILE A 8 18.31 23.97 32.10
N ALA A 9 17.83 22.78 32.48
CA ALA A 9 17.69 21.67 31.56
C ALA A 9 16.49 21.95 30.66
N LEU A 10 16.74 22.39 29.40
CA LEU A 10 15.73 22.35 28.35
C LEU A 10 15.42 20.88 28.06
N ALA A 11 14.34 20.39 28.62
CA ALA A 11 13.76 19.12 28.22
C ALA A 11 13.20 19.30 26.80
N TRP A 12 13.93 18.82 25.80
CA TRP A 12 13.37 18.52 24.49
C TRP A 12 12.37 17.37 24.71
N MET A 13 11.10 17.70 24.85
CA MET A 13 10.04 16.72 24.69
C MET A 13 10.00 16.35 23.20
N CYS A 14 10.79 15.35 22.85
CA CYS A 14 10.60 14.61 21.62
C CYS A 14 9.23 13.90 21.78
N THR A 15 8.16 14.47 21.22
CA THR A 15 6.87 13.79 21.14
C THR A 15 7.08 12.59 20.22
N ALA A 16 7.36 11.45 20.85
CA ALA A 16 7.37 10.18 20.17
C ALA A 16 5.99 9.98 19.55
N ILE A 17 5.92 10.00 18.23
CA ILE A 17 4.76 9.53 17.48
C ILE A 17 4.57 8.08 17.93
N PHE A 18 3.58 7.82 18.76
CA PHE A 18 3.29 6.47 19.24
C PHE A 18 2.77 5.63 18.07
N ALA A 19 3.68 4.98 17.36
CA ALA A 19 3.33 3.88 16.49
C ALA A 19 2.89 2.72 17.39
N LYS A 20 1.60 2.42 17.38
CA LYS A 20 1.04 1.28 18.11
C LYS A 20 1.11 0.06 17.21
N ASP A 21 1.81 -0.99 17.61
CA ASP A 21 1.83 -2.26 16.90
C ASP A 21 0.54 -3.03 17.20
N TYR A 22 -0.24 -3.34 16.16
CA TYR A 22 -1.45 -4.15 16.25
C TYR A 22 -1.27 -5.43 15.43
N GLN A 23 -2.06 -6.45 15.76
CA GLN A 23 -2.19 -7.65 14.95
C GLN A 23 -3.62 -7.79 14.45
N VAL A 24 -3.76 -8.00 13.13
CA VAL A 24 -4.99 -8.38 12.46
C VAL A 24 -4.75 -9.76 11.86
N TYR A 25 -5.74 -10.63 11.83
CA TYR A 25 -5.57 -11.99 11.31
C TYR A 25 -5.95 -12.06 9.83
N GLY A 26 -5.03 -12.58 9.03
CA GLY A 26 -5.20 -12.94 7.63
C GLY A 26 -5.20 -14.48 7.44
N PRO A 27 -5.20 -14.97 6.19
CA PRO A 27 -5.23 -16.41 5.90
C PRO A 27 -4.07 -17.22 6.45
N GLN A 28 -2.92 -16.59 6.69
CA GLN A 28 -1.71 -17.25 7.21
C GLN A 28 -1.45 -16.98 8.69
N GLY A 29 -2.33 -16.27 9.39
CA GLY A 29 -2.16 -15.91 10.81
C GLY A 29 -2.13 -14.41 11.05
N GLY A 30 -1.53 -13.98 12.18
CA GLY A 30 -1.48 -12.58 12.61
C GLY A 30 -0.62 -11.71 11.71
N LEU A 31 -1.14 -10.52 11.38
CA LEU A 31 -0.49 -9.52 10.55
C LEU A 31 0.07 -8.40 11.42
N ALA A 32 1.39 -8.26 11.43
CA ALA A 32 2.04 -7.16 12.12
C ALA A 32 1.84 -5.85 11.37
N MET A 33 1.35 -4.82 12.06
CA MET A 33 1.09 -3.51 11.47
C MET A 33 1.55 -2.36 12.35
N THR A 34 1.61 -1.18 11.77
CA THR A 34 1.88 0.09 12.45
C THR A 34 0.86 1.11 12.00
N ILE A 35 0.15 1.72 12.95
CA ILE A 35 -0.69 2.89 12.71
C ILE A 35 0.15 4.14 12.95
N THR A 36 0.10 5.07 12.00
CA THR A 36 0.65 6.41 12.15
C THR A 36 -0.51 7.39 12.16
N LEU A 37 -0.65 8.17 13.24
CA LEU A 37 -1.69 9.18 13.41
C LEU A 37 -1.13 10.58 13.14
N PRO A 38 -1.97 11.56 12.79
CA PRO A 38 -1.58 12.97 12.76
C PRO A 38 -1.05 13.45 14.11
N GLU A 39 -0.21 14.49 14.10
CA GLU A 39 0.34 15.05 15.33
C GLU A 39 -0.80 15.66 16.19
N GLY A 40 -0.77 15.38 17.49
CA GLY A 40 -1.78 15.87 18.43
C GLY A 40 -3.16 15.21 18.31
N PHE A 41 -3.34 14.19 17.47
CA PHE A 41 -4.62 13.53 17.25
C PHE A 41 -5.06 12.69 18.46
N ASP A 42 -6.27 12.93 18.97
CA ASP A 42 -6.90 12.15 20.03
C ASP A 42 -7.96 11.18 19.45
N THR A 43 -7.69 9.89 19.54
CA THR A 43 -8.59 8.83 19.03
C THR A 43 -9.94 8.76 19.72
N ALA A 44 -10.12 9.44 20.88
CA ALA A 44 -11.38 9.47 21.62
C ALA A 44 -12.31 10.58 21.12
N THR A 45 -11.78 11.67 20.58
CA THR A 45 -12.56 12.88 20.22
C THR A 45 -12.47 13.25 18.74
N ASP A 46 -11.36 12.92 18.08
CA ASP A 46 -11.10 13.36 16.72
C ASP A 46 -11.45 12.28 15.69
N THR A 47 -11.68 12.73 14.46
CA THR A 47 -11.84 11.83 13.30
C THR A 47 -10.91 12.27 12.17
N CYS A 48 -10.34 11.29 11.45
CA CYS A 48 -9.50 11.58 10.29
C CYS A 48 -9.67 10.51 9.19
N PRO A 49 -9.30 10.82 7.94
CA PRO A 49 -9.13 9.82 6.92
C PRO A 49 -7.94 8.89 7.25
N MET A 50 -7.96 7.67 6.69
CA MET A 50 -6.89 6.69 6.85
C MET A 50 -6.51 6.07 5.53
N VAL A 51 -5.21 5.83 5.29
CA VAL A 51 -4.72 5.14 4.09
C VAL A 51 -4.05 3.82 4.49
N ILE A 52 -4.45 2.72 3.84
CA ILE A 52 -3.83 1.40 3.98
C ILE A 52 -2.70 1.28 2.97
N LEU A 53 -1.47 1.03 3.44
CA LEU A 53 -0.24 0.99 2.65
C LEU A 53 0.27 -0.45 2.50
N MET A 54 0.36 -0.93 1.26
CA MET A 54 0.70 -2.29 0.85
C MET A 54 2.06 -2.33 0.18
N HIS A 55 3.03 -3.02 0.79
CA HIS A 55 4.40 -3.14 0.27
C HIS A 55 4.51 -4.12 -0.91
N GLY A 56 5.63 -4.08 -1.65
CA GLY A 56 5.92 -5.00 -2.75
C GLY A 56 6.40 -6.37 -2.29
N ILE A 57 6.60 -7.28 -3.25
CA ILE A 57 7.12 -8.63 -3.03
C ILE A 57 8.46 -8.57 -2.27
N PHE A 58 8.65 -9.44 -1.27
CA PHE A 58 9.85 -9.52 -0.41
C PHE A 58 10.20 -8.24 0.37
N ALA A 59 9.32 -7.24 0.37
CA ALA A 59 9.51 -5.99 1.09
C ALA A 59 8.91 -6.05 2.53
N SER A 60 8.73 -4.92 3.17
CA SER A 60 8.07 -4.80 4.47
C SER A 60 7.47 -3.42 4.65
N GLN A 61 6.60 -3.28 5.64
CA GLN A 61 6.04 -2.02 6.08
C GLN A 61 7.09 -0.97 6.50
N ARG A 62 8.33 -1.39 6.78
CA ARG A 62 9.43 -0.54 7.27
C ARG A 62 10.38 -0.09 6.18
N ILE A 63 10.27 -0.62 4.95
CA ILE A 63 11.14 -0.28 3.83
C ILE A 63 10.55 0.92 3.05
N THR A 64 11.43 1.80 2.61
CA THR A 64 11.10 2.90 1.68
C THR A 64 10.30 2.39 0.49
N PRO A 65 9.22 3.08 0.06
CA PRO A 65 8.81 4.43 0.47
C PRO A 65 7.82 4.49 1.63
N MET A 66 7.33 3.35 2.17
CA MET A 66 6.19 3.27 3.09
C MET A 66 6.28 4.18 4.32
N PRO A 67 7.40 4.22 5.11
CA PRO A 67 7.47 5.09 6.28
C PRO A 67 7.47 6.58 5.94
N THR A 68 8.02 6.95 4.77
CA THR A 68 8.06 8.36 4.34
C THR A 68 6.68 8.82 3.92
N ILE A 69 5.94 7.98 3.17
CA ILE A 69 4.54 8.25 2.81
C ILE A 69 3.68 8.42 4.06
N ALA A 70 3.79 7.52 5.03
CA ALA A 70 3.02 7.60 6.27
C ALA A 70 3.26 8.92 7.03
N ARG A 71 4.53 9.42 7.06
CA ARG A 71 4.84 10.70 7.68
C ARG A 71 4.28 11.91 6.91
N GLU A 72 4.32 11.88 5.59
CA GLU A 72 3.74 12.99 4.79
C GLU A 72 2.21 12.99 4.89
N LEU A 73 1.54 11.83 4.88
CA LEU A 73 0.10 11.72 5.15
C LEU A 73 -0.28 12.30 6.52
N ALA A 74 0.48 11.96 7.57
CA ALA A 74 0.22 12.47 8.92
C ALA A 74 0.31 13.99 9.03
N LYS A 75 1.20 14.64 8.27
CA LYS A 75 1.29 16.10 8.19
C LYS A 75 0.05 16.75 7.57
N GLU A 76 -0.63 16.04 6.68
CA GLU A 76 -1.87 16.48 6.04
C GLU A 76 -3.13 16.05 6.81
N GLY A 77 -2.99 15.64 8.08
CA GLY A 77 -4.11 15.21 8.92
C GLY A 77 -4.70 13.84 8.54
N ILE A 78 -3.95 13.00 7.83
CA ILE A 78 -4.38 11.69 7.34
C ILE A 78 -3.62 10.60 8.08
N ALA A 79 -4.34 9.72 8.78
CA ALA A 79 -3.76 8.53 9.40
C ALA A 79 -3.34 7.50 8.35
N SER A 80 -2.47 6.56 8.73
CA SER A 80 -2.14 5.43 7.86
C SER A 80 -1.94 4.13 8.64
N ILE A 81 -2.28 3.01 8.00
CA ILE A 81 -1.89 1.66 8.40
C ILE A 81 -0.84 1.17 7.41
N ARG A 82 0.33 0.80 7.93
CA ARG A 82 1.35 0.02 7.21
C ARG A 82 1.38 -1.36 7.84
N PHE A 83 1.40 -2.42 7.05
CA PHE A 83 1.43 -3.78 7.57
C PHE A 83 2.37 -4.67 6.74
N ASN A 84 2.79 -5.78 7.32
CA ASN A 84 3.49 -6.83 6.59
C ASN A 84 2.48 -7.89 6.16
N PHE A 85 2.55 -8.29 4.90
CA PHE A 85 1.82 -9.46 4.41
C PHE A 85 2.25 -10.73 5.14
N GLY A 86 1.40 -11.75 5.12
CA GLY A 86 1.66 -13.04 5.75
C GLY A 86 3.00 -13.66 5.31
N GLY A 87 3.74 -14.22 6.25
CA GLY A 87 5.08 -14.75 6.03
C GLY A 87 6.18 -13.71 5.85
N HIS A 88 5.86 -12.41 5.87
CA HIS A 88 6.85 -11.33 5.76
C HIS A 88 7.22 -10.80 7.14
N TRP A 89 8.53 -10.82 7.46
CA TRP A 89 9.11 -10.22 8.68
C TRP A 89 8.41 -10.63 9.98
N SER A 90 7.70 -9.71 10.61
CA SER A 90 7.03 -9.91 11.91
C SER A 90 5.57 -10.37 11.81
N SER A 91 5.04 -10.59 10.61
CA SER A 91 3.77 -11.29 10.42
C SER A 91 3.95 -12.79 10.51
N GLU A 92 2.92 -13.48 10.98
CA GLU A 92 2.88 -14.95 11.02
C GLU A 92 2.81 -15.54 9.61
N GLY A 93 3.04 -16.85 9.50
CA GLY A 93 3.06 -17.58 8.24
C GLY A 93 4.46 -17.77 7.65
N GLU A 94 4.50 -18.28 6.44
CA GLU A 94 5.74 -18.59 5.72
C GLU A 94 5.76 -17.86 4.38
N MET A 95 6.83 -17.11 4.09
CA MET A 95 6.96 -16.33 2.86
C MET A 95 6.81 -17.21 1.59
N VAL A 96 7.23 -18.45 1.64
CA VAL A 96 7.10 -19.38 0.51
C VAL A 96 5.64 -19.72 0.18
N LYS A 97 4.72 -19.55 1.15
CA LYS A 97 3.27 -19.74 0.99
C LYS A 97 2.54 -18.47 0.57
N MET A 98 3.25 -17.38 0.33
CA MET A 98 2.71 -16.15 -0.22
C MET A 98 2.04 -16.42 -1.57
N THR A 99 0.86 -15.83 -1.79
CA THR A 99 0.21 -15.68 -3.09
C THR A 99 -0.44 -14.30 -3.16
N ILE A 100 -0.59 -13.75 -4.38
CA ILE A 100 -1.30 -12.46 -4.55
C ILE A 100 -2.74 -12.57 -4.02
N GLU A 101 -3.39 -13.72 -4.19
CA GLU A 101 -4.74 -13.96 -3.67
C GLU A 101 -4.80 -13.92 -2.14
N ASN A 102 -3.81 -14.51 -1.43
CA ASN A 102 -3.74 -14.41 0.02
C ASN A 102 -3.48 -12.96 0.47
N GLU A 103 -2.58 -12.25 -0.21
CA GLU A 103 -2.31 -10.84 0.09
C GLU A 103 -3.55 -9.94 -0.12
N ILE A 104 -4.41 -10.24 -1.12
CA ILE A 104 -5.69 -9.54 -1.28
C ILE A 104 -6.63 -9.82 -0.09
N ARG A 105 -6.70 -11.07 0.39
CA ARG A 105 -7.50 -11.40 1.58
C ARG A 105 -6.98 -10.69 2.82
N GLU A 106 -5.67 -10.57 2.97
CA GLU A 106 -5.02 -9.84 4.05
C GLU A 106 -5.29 -8.33 3.96
N ALA A 107 -5.27 -7.76 2.75
CA ALA A 107 -5.66 -6.38 2.51
C ALA A 107 -7.14 -6.12 2.81
N MET A 108 -8.04 -7.08 2.51
CA MET A 108 -9.46 -7.03 2.90
C MET A 108 -9.62 -7.06 4.43
N ALA A 109 -8.85 -7.91 5.15
CA ALA A 109 -8.88 -7.93 6.61
C ALA A 109 -8.41 -6.58 7.22
N MET A 110 -7.39 -5.94 6.62
CA MET A 110 -6.96 -4.59 7.00
C MET A 110 -8.02 -3.54 6.70
N TRP A 111 -8.75 -3.68 5.58
CA TRP A 111 -9.88 -2.82 5.24
C TRP A 111 -11.00 -2.93 6.30
N ASP A 112 -11.40 -4.15 6.65
CA ASP A 112 -12.44 -4.41 7.64
C ASP A 112 -12.01 -3.86 9.02
N TYR A 113 -10.76 -4.04 9.41
CA TYR A 113 -10.20 -3.45 10.61
C TYR A 113 -10.26 -1.92 10.58
N ALA A 114 -9.81 -1.28 9.49
CA ALA A 114 -9.89 0.18 9.36
C ALA A 114 -11.34 0.68 9.41
N CYS A 115 -12.28 -0.06 8.82
CA CYS A 115 -13.71 0.24 8.90
C CYS A 115 -14.29 0.18 10.32
N SER A 116 -13.71 -0.65 11.19
CA SER A 116 -14.14 -0.83 12.59
C SER A 116 -13.62 0.26 13.53
N LEU A 117 -12.64 1.06 13.12
CA LEU A 117 -12.07 2.12 13.95
C LEU A 117 -13.01 3.34 13.98
N PRO A 118 -13.51 3.76 15.17
CA PRO A 118 -14.53 4.81 15.27
C PRO A 118 -14.04 6.19 14.82
N TYR A 119 -12.72 6.41 14.86
CA TYR A 119 -12.09 7.67 14.48
C TYR A 119 -11.72 7.73 12.98
N VAL A 120 -12.02 6.68 12.20
CA VAL A 120 -11.73 6.65 10.75
C VAL A 120 -12.95 7.08 9.94
N SER A 121 -12.85 8.26 9.33
CA SER A 121 -13.93 8.86 8.53
C SER A 121 -14.00 8.32 7.10
N LYS A 122 -12.86 8.17 6.42
CA LYS A 122 -12.72 7.67 5.05
C LYS A 122 -11.48 6.80 4.94
N ILE A 123 -11.46 5.86 3.99
CA ILE A 123 -10.33 4.95 3.81
C ILE A 123 -9.85 5.01 2.36
N GLY A 124 -8.54 5.27 2.18
CA GLY A 124 -7.83 5.16 0.91
C GLY A 124 -6.95 3.91 0.86
N LEU A 125 -6.61 3.49 -0.35
CA LEU A 125 -5.71 2.35 -0.59
C LEU A 125 -4.47 2.81 -1.36
N LEU A 126 -3.31 2.32 -0.96
CA LEU A 126 -2.06 2.52 -1.67
C LEU A 126 -1.28 1.21 -1.74
N GLY A 127 -0.71 0.93 -2.92
CA GLY A 127 0.19 -0.20 -3.09
C GLY A 127 1.41 0.11 -3.96
N HIS A 128 2.55 -0.46 -3.61
CA HIS A 128 3.78 -0.38 -4.37
C HIS A 128 4.13 -1.74 -4.97
N SER A 129 4.51 -1.77 -6.25
CA SER A 129 4.94 -2.99 -6.94
C SER A 129 3.87 -4.09 -6.92
N GLN A 130 4.13 -5.29 -6.39
CA GLN A 130 3.12 -6.33 -6.15
C GLN A 130 1.96 -5.80 -5.28
N GLY A 131 2.28 -5.02 -4.22
CA GLY A 131 1.25 -4.36 -3.41
C GLY A 131 0.34 -3.43 -4.22
N GLY A 132 0.82 -2.88 -5.34
CA GLY A 132 -0.01 -2.12 -6.30
C GLY A 132 -1.04 -2.99 -7.00
N VAL A 133 -0.67 -4.22 -7.38
CA VAL A 133 -1.63 -5.21 -7.89
C VAL A 133 -2.64 -5.58 -6.82
N VAL A 134 -2.18 -5.86 -5.60
CA VAL A 134 -3.05 -6.17 -4.46
C VAL A 134 -4.01 -5.02 -4.17
N ALA A 135 -3.53 -3.77 -4.11
CA ALA A 135 -4.36 -2.60 -3.84
C ALA A 135 -5.43 -2.39 -4.92
N SER A 136 -5.07 -2.53 -6.20
CA SER A 136 -6.01 -2.36 -7.32
C SER A 136 -7.11 -3.42 -7.32
N MET A 137 -6.76 -4.69 -7.11
CA MET A 137 -7.73 -5.79 -7.03
C MET A 137 -8.57 -5.72 -5.76
N THR A 138 -8.00 -5.29 -4.63
CA THR A 138 -8.74 -5.06 -3.38
C THR A 138 -9.78 -3.96 -3.58
N ALA A 139 -9.43 -2.83 -4.20
CA ALA A 139 -10.37 -1.76 -4.53
C ALA A 139 -11.52 -2.26 -5.41
N GLY A 140 -11.23 -3.05 -6.44
CA GLY A 140 -12.23 -3.63 -7.32
C GLY A 140 -13.17 -4.62 -6.59
N ARG A 141 -12.64 -5.46 -5.69
CA ARG A 141 -13.46 -6.38 -4.88
C ARG A 141 -14.34 -5.64 -3.89
N ILE A 142 -13.85 -4.59 -3.24
CA ILE A 142 -14.68 -3.75 -2.37
C ILE A 142 -15.80 -3.11 -3.19
N ALA A 143 -15.52 -2.61 -4.39
CA ALA A 143 -16.50 -1.98 -5.26
C ALA A 143 -17.64 -2.93 -5.67
N THR A 144 -17.38 -4.24 -5.75
CA THR A 144 -18.37 -5.26 -6.15
C THR A 144 -18.98 -6.03 -4.97
N SER A 145 -18.48 -5.86 -3.75
CA SER A 145 -18.91 -6.65 -2.58
C SER A 145 -20.23 -6.17 -1.95
N GLY A 146 -20.82 -5.07 -2.41
CA GLY A 146 -21.99 -4.45 -1.77
C GLY A 146 -21.66 -3.70 -0.49
N ASN A 147 -20.39 -3.49 -0.15
CA ASN A 147 -19.98 -2.69 0.99
C ASN A 147 -20.50 -1.25 0.89
N ALA A 148 -21.09 -0.75 1.97
CA ALA A 148 -21.57 0.64 2.05
C ALA A 148 -20.41 1.65 1.97
N LYS A 149 -19.23 1.31 2.52
CA LYS A 149 -18.02 2.12 2.41
C LYS A 149 -17.24 1.73 1.16
N GLN A 150 -16.77 2.73 0.42
CA GLN A 150 -15.92 2.57 -0.76
C GLN A 150 -14.59 3.30 -0.54
N PRO A 151 -13.47 2.87 -1.15
CA PRO A 151 -12.22 3.60 -1.07
C PRO A 151 -12.38 5.04 -1.58
N CYS A 152 -11.95 6.03 -0.79
CA CYS A 152 -12.00 7.45 -1.18
C CYS A 152 -10.99 7.77 -2.31
N GLY A 153 -9.95 6.97 -2.47
CA GLY A 153 -8.91 7.11 -3.49
C GLY A 153 -8.01 5.88 -3.54
N LEU A 154 -7.37 5.68 -4.67
CA LEU A 154 -6.42 4.59 -4.91
C LEU A 154 -5.11 5.15 -5.47
N VAL A 155 -3.98 4.83 -4.83
CA VAL A 155 -2.65 5.16 -5.35
C VAL A 155 -1.88 3.88 -5.70
N LEU A 156 -1.37 3.83 -6.92
CA LEU A 156 -0.58 2.73 -7.45
C LEU A 156 0.84 3.23 -7.76
N ILE A 157 1.84 2.72 -7.05
CA ILE A 157 3.24 3.07 -7.30
C ILE A 157 3.91 1.90 -8.01
N ALA A 158 4.31 2.09 -9.28
CA ALA A 158 4.93 1.08 -10.13
C ALA A 158 4.23 -0.29 -10.03
N PRO A 159 2.89 -0.38 -10.28
CA PRO A 159 2.09 -1.59 -10.05
C PRO A 159 2.56 -2.73 -10.95
N ALA A 160 2.99 -3.85 -10.34
CA ALA A 160 3.71 -4.92 -11.02
C ALA A 160 2.78 -5.95 -11.70
N SER A 161 1.86 -5.53 -12.56
CA SER A 161 1.02 -6.45 -13.35
C SER A 161 1.81 -7.38 -14.28
N VAL A 162 3.07 -7.02 -14.60
CA VAL A 162 4.05 -7.86 -15.30
C VAL A 162 4.26 -9.21 -14.63
N LEU A 163 3.99 -9.37 -13.33
CA LEU A 163 4.14 -10.64 -12.60
C LEU A 163 3.30 -11.76 -13.24
N LYS A 164 2.07 -11.47 -13.67
CA LYS A 164 1.23 -12.44 -14.39
C LYS A 164 1.89 -12.85 -15.71
N ASN A 165 2.37 -11.89 -16.47
CA ASN A 165 3.07 -12.15 -17.73
C ASN A 165 4.35 -12.98 -17.51
N ALA A 166 5.13 -12.62 -16.49
CA ALA A 166 6.34 -13.35 -16.10
C ALA A 166 6.03 -14.82 -15.73
N CYS A 167 4.98 -15.06 -14.95
CA CYS A 167 4.53 -16.42 -14.60
C CYS A 167 4.07 -17.20 -15.83
N ASN A 168 3.37 -16.59 -16.77
CA ASN A 168 2.91 -17.24 -18.00
C ASN A 168 4.04 -17.61 -18.96
N HIS A 169 5.15 -16.86 -18.95
CA HIS A 169 6.30 -17.08 -19.86
C HIS A 169 7.48 -17.79 -19.19
N GLY A 170 7.35 -18.22 -17.92
CA GLY A 170 8.38 -19.02 -17.24
C GLY A 170 9.63 -18.23 -16.85
N GLY A 171 9.50 -16.92 -16.61
CA GLY A 171 10.60 -16.06 -16.18
C GLY A 171 10.17 -15.07 -15.10
N LEU A 172 10.50 -15.31 -13.83
CA LEU A 172 10.11 -14.45 -12.70
C LEU A 172 11.34 -14.01 -11.91
N LEU A 173 11.60 -12.69 -11.86
CA LEU A 173 12.65 -12.07 -11.05
C LEU A 173 14.00 -12.79 -11.11
N GLY A 174 14.46 -13.08 -12.35
CA GLY A 174 15.72 -13.76 -12.64
C GLY A 174 15.66 -15.29 -12.61
N ALA A 175 14.59 -15.90 -12.11
CA ALA A 175 14.38 -17.35 -12.20
C ALA A 175 13.77 -17.72 -13.55
N LYS A 176 14.13 -18.92 -14.07
CA LYS A 176 13.53 -19.52 -15.26
C LYS A 176 12.91 -20.87 -14.90
N PHE A 177 11.76 -21.20 -15.48
CA PHE A 177 11.03 -22.43 -15.21
C PHE A 177 10.07 -22.78 -16.35
N ASP A 178 9.59 -24.02 -16.40
CA ASP A 178 8.50 -24.41 -17.29
C ASP A 178 7.17 -23.85 -16.75
N PRO A 179 6.50 -22.91 -17.44
CA PRO A 179 5.26 -22.32 -16.94
C PRO A 179 4.07 -23.29 -16.85
N LYS A 180 4.11 -24.39 -17.61
CA LYS A 180 3.07 -25.43 -17.58
C LYS A 180 3.28 -26.44 -16.45
N ASN A 181 4.53 -26.63 -16.04
CA ASN A 181 4.89 -27.53 -14.94
C ASN A 181 6.00 -26.92 -14.07
N PRO A 182 5.72 -25.81 -13.34
CA PRO A 182 6.71 -25.19 -12.48
C PRO A 182 7.15 -26.16 -11.37
N PRO A 183 8.42 -26.09 -10.93
CA PRO A 183 8.90 -26.87 -9.80
C PRO A 183 8.21 -26.41 -8.50
N GLU A 184 8.35 -27.21 -7.42
CA GLU A 184 7.75 -26.91 -6.11
C GLU A 184 8.05 -25.48 -5.62
N TYR A 185 9.25 -24.99 -5.90
CA TYR A 185 9.63 -23.58 -5.73
C TYR A 185 10.72 -23.18 -6.73
N ILE A 186 10.74 -21.88 -7.05
CA ILE A 186 11.83 -21.21 -7.78
C ILE A 186 12.59 -20.28 -6.85
N LYS A 187 13.82 -19.88 -7.22
CA LYS A 187 14.63 -18.90 -6.48
C LYS A 187 14.68 -17.57 -7.24
N CYS A 188 13.86 -16.64 -6.82
CA CYS A 188 13.90 -15.27 -7.31
C CYS A 188 15.11 -14.52 -6.74
N PHE A 189 15.75 -13.66 -7.53
CA PHE A 189 16.99 -12.97 -7.16
C PHE A 189 18.07 -13.90 -6.59
N GLY A 190 18.09 -15.17 -7.02
CA GLY A 190 19.03 -16.19 -6.60
C GLY A 190 18.79 -16.83 -5.22
N MET A 191 17.96 -16.23 -4.34
CA MET A 191 17.80 -16.70 -2.97
C MET A 191 16.35 -16.78 -2.47
N MET A 192 15.46 -15.90 -2.90
CA MET A 192 14.10 -15.80 -2.37
C MET A 192 13.19 -16.85 -2.99
N LYS A 193 12.62 -17.73 -2.17
CA LYS A 193 11.75 -18.81 -2.65
C LYS A 193 10.35 -18.31 -2.98
N VAL A 194 9.87 -18.68 -4.17
CA VAL A 194 8.48 -18.51 -4.60
C VAL A 194 7.93 -19.88 -4.96
N SER A 195 6.76 -20.23 -4.43
CA SER A 195 6.15 -21.54 -4.60
C SER A 195 5.54 -21.75 -5.99
N LYS A 196 5.34 -23.03 -6.33
CA LYS A 196 4.50 -23.45 -7.46
C LYS A 196 3.09 -22.85 -7.38
N GLU A 197 2.51 -22.80 -6.18
CA GLU A 197 1.18 -22.25 -5.94
C GLU A 197 1.10 -20.76 -6.32
N TYR A 198 2.11 -19.96 -5.93
CA TYR A 198 2.20 -18.57 -6.36
C TYR A 198 2.16 -18.44 -7.89
N ILE A 199 2.99 -19.24 -8.59
CA ILE A 199 3.08 -19.20 -10.04
C ILE A 199 1.73 -19.53 -10.69
N LEU A 200 1.15 -20.68 -10.32
CA LEU A 200 -0.09 -21.19 -10.93
C LEU A 200 -1.28 -20.29 -10.61
N SER A 201 -1.39 -19.79 -9.37
CA SER A 201 -2.48 -18.87 -9.01
C SER A 201 -2.35 -17.51 -9.69
N THR A 202 -1.12 -16.97 -9.81
CA THR A 202 -0.87 -15.69 -10.49
C THR A 202 -1.21 -15.77 -11.98
N GLN A 203 -0.98 -16.90 -12.65
CA GLN A 203 -1.37 -17.11 -14.05
C GLN A 203 -2.88 -16.97 -14.27
N GLN A 204 -3.70 -17.32 -13.28
CA GLN A 204 -5.16 -17.30 -13.37
C GLN A 204 -5.79 -15.96 -12.98
N LEU A 205 -5.03 -15.02 -12.42
CA LEU A 205 -5.58 -13.73 -11.98
C LEU A 205 -6.12 -12.90 -13.16
N ASP A 206 -7.32 -12.39 -13.03
CA ASP A 206 -7.85 -11.34 -13.89
C ASP A 206 -7.56 -9.97 -13.24
N ILE A 207 -6.29 -9.54 -13.31
CA ILE A 207 -5.81 -8.34 -12.61
C ILE A 207 -6.60 -7.10 -13.04
N TYR A 208 -6.69 -6.88 -14.33
CA TYR A 208 -7.30 -5.65 -14.86
C TYR A 208 -8.83 -5.70 -14.82
N GLY A 209 -9.45 -6.83 -15.14
CA GLY A 209 -10.91 -6.95 -15.08
C GLY A 209 -11.46 -6.77 -13.66
N VAL A 210 -10.76 -7.30 -12.64
CA VAL A 210 -11.14 -7.05 -11.24
C VAL A 210 -10.87 -5.61 -10.85
N ALA A 211 -9.70 -5.06 -11.19
CA ALA A 211 -9.31 -3.69 -10.83
C ALA A 211 -10.25 -2.64 -11.44
N GLU A 212 -10.68 -2.83 -12.68
CA GLU A 212 -11.57 -1.91 -13.42
C GLU A 212 -12.92 -1.67 -12.71
N ALA A 213 -13.38 -2.59 -11.86
CA ALA A 213 -14.62 -2.41 -11.12
C ALA A 213 -14.59 -1.20 -10.16
N TYR A 214 -13.42 -0.79 -9.69
CA TYR A 214 -13.29 0.44 -8.91
C TYR A 214 -13.45 1.68 -9.82
N ARG A 215 -14.37 2.58 -9.45
CA ARG A 215 -14.74 3.77 -10.24
C ARG A 215 -14.36 5.10 -9.58
N GLY A 216 -13.70 5.07 -8.44
CA GLY A 216 -13.22 6.27 -7.75
C GLY A 216 -11.92 6.82 -8.36
N PRO A 217 -11.38 7.90 -7.78
CA PRO A 217 -10.15 8.55 -8.26
C PRO A 217 -8.92 7.65 -8.07
N VAL A 218 -8.01 7.67 -9.06
CA VAL A 218 -6.79 6.87 -9.07
C VAL A 218 -5.58 7.75 -9.41
N ARG A 219 -4.50 7.63 -8.65
CA ARG A 219 -3.19 8.18 -9.02
C ARG A 219 -2.20 7.05 -9.22
N ILE A 220 -1.53 7.05 -10.38
CA ILE A 220 -0.49 6.10 -10.73
C ILE A 220 0.83 6.85 -10.76
N ILE A 221 1.85 6.36 -10.06
CA ILE A 221 3.18 6.98 -10.00
C ILE A 221 4.20 5.95 -10.47
N HIS A 222 5.06 6.31 -11.43
CA HIS A 222 6.09 5.41 -11.94
C HIS A 222 7.42 6.15 -12.13
N GLY A 223 8.52 5.52 -11.77
CA GLY A 223 9.85 6.07 -11.99
C GLY A 223 10.33 5.84 -13.43
N SER A 224 10.90 6.85 -14.09
CA SER A 224 11.40 6.68 -15.48
C SER A 224 12.56 5.67 -15.60
N ASP A 225 13.33 5.47 -14.53
CA ASP A 225 14.44 4.53 -14.46
C ASP A 225 14.05 3.18 -13.82
N ASP A 226 12.76 2.84 -13.81
CA ASP A 226 12.30 1.54 -13.30
C ASP A 226 12.69 0.41 -14.28
N THR A 227 13.65 -0.42 -13.86
CA THR A 227 14.13 -1.59 -14.62
C THR A 227 13.48 -2.91 -14.21
N LEU A 228 12.62 -2.91 -13.19
CA LEU A 228 11.94 -4.11 -12.71
C LEU A 228 10.50 -4.22 -13.21
N VAL A 229 9.76 -3.12 -13.18
CA VAL A 229 8.39 -3.05 -13.68
C VAL A 229 8.36 -2.15 -14.91
N PRO A 230 8.04 -2.68 -16.09
CA PRO A 230 7.94 -1.88 -17.30
C PRO A 230 6.82 -0.82 -17.21
N MET A 231 7.04 0.34 -17.83
CA MET A 231 6.09 1.47 -17.86
C MET A 231 4.70 1.06 -18.37
N TRP A 232 4.62 0.14 -19.34
CA TRP A 232 3.33 -0.32 -19.89
C TRP A 232 2.38 -0.88 -18.81
N CYS A 233 2.90 -1.38 -17.68
CA CYS A 233 2.05 -1.80 -16.55
C CYS A 233 1.21 -0.63 -16.03
N SER A 234 1.82 0.53 -15.84
CA SER A 234 1.14 1.75 -15.41
C SER A 234 0.25 2.35 -16.49
N GLU A 235 0.67 2.29 -17.74
CA GLU A 235 -0.12 2.72 -18.91
C GLU A 235 -1.40 1.88 -19.05
N ASP A 236 -1.31 0.57 -18.87
CA ASP A 236 -2.47 -0.33 -18.85
C ASP A 236 -3.46 0.00 -17.72
N TYR A 237 -2.96 0.28 -16.50
CA TYR A 237 -3.82 0.76 -15.42
C TYR A 237 -4.46 2.12 -15.76
N LYS A 238 -3.71 3.07 -16.34
CA LYS A 238 -4.26 4.32 -16.80
C LYS A 238 -5.38 4.10 -17.84
N ARG A 239 -5.19 3.14 -18.75
CA ARG A 239 -6.16 2.82 -19.81
C ARG A 239 -7.46 2.25 -19.22
N ILE A 240 -7.40 1.31 -18.25
CA ILE A 240 -8.62 0.70 -17.69
C ILE A 240 -9.39 1.66 -16.79
N TYR A 241 -8.71 2.57 -16.07
CA TYR A 241 -9.37 3.56 -15.22
C TYR A 241 -9.80 4.84 -16.00
N GLY A 242 -9.29 5.04 -17.21
CA GLY A 242 -9.66 6.15 -18.07
C GLY A 242 -9.44 7.53 -17.42
N ASP A 243 -10.47 8.36 -17.46
CA ASP A 243 -10.41 9.74 -16.92
C ASP A 243 -10.34 9.79 -15.38
N LYS A 244 -10.61 8.67 -14.70
CA LYS A 244 -10.48 8.59 -13.23
C LYS A 244 -9.03 8.47 -12.77
N ALA A 245 -8.10 8.10 -13.66
CA ALA A 245 -6.70 7.95 -13.32
C ALA A 245 -5.84 9.10 -13.85
N GLU A 246 -4.84 9.48 -13.04
CA GLU A 246 -3.71 10.31 -13.46
C GLU A 246 -2.44 9.45 -13.39
N LEU A 247 -1.63 9.48 -14.46
CA LEU A 247 -0.31 8.84 -14.49
C LEU A 247 0.77 9.91 -14.38
N ILE A 248 1.58 9.83 -13.33
CA ILE A 248 2.71 10.71 -13.07
C ILE A 248 4.01 9.91 -13.24
N VAL A 249 4.82 10.31 -14.23
CA VAL A 249 6.17 9.75 -14.39
C VAL A 249 7.14 10.63 -13.63
N VAL A 250 7.87 10.01 -12.69
CA VAL A 250 8.91 10.70 -11.90
C VAL A 250 10.26 10.47 -12.55
N GLU A 251 10.77 11.50 -13.21
CA GLU A 251 12.04 11.46 -13.92
C GLU A 251 13.21 11.03 -13.04
N ASN A 252 14.11 10.19 -13.56
CA ASN A 252 15.29 9.66 -12.87
C ASN A 252 15.00 8.94 -11.54
N GLU A 253 13.78 8.42 -11.35
CA GLU A 253 13.43 7.60 -10.19
C GLU A 253 13.39 6.13 -10.56
N ASN A 254 13.83 5.26 -9.65
CA ASN A 254 13.92 3.82 -9.82
C ASN A 254 12.71 3.09 -9.20
N HIS A 255 12.64 1.77 -9.38
CA HIS A 255 11.55 0.93 -8.84
C HIS A 255 11.38 1.08 -7.33
N ARG A 256 12.45 1.21 -6.56
CA ARG A 256 12.41 1.27 -5.09
C ARG A 256 11.99 2.65 -4.54
N ILE A 257 11.80 3.63 -5.42
CA ILE A 257 11.50 5.02 -5.01
C ILE A 257 12.54 5.54 -4.01
N SER A 258 13.81 5.32 -4.30
CA SER A 258 14.90 5.61 -3.36
C SER A 258 15.60 6.95 -3.58
N ARG A 259 15.42 7.58 -4.76
CA ARG A 259 16.09 8.82 -5.11
C ARG A 259 15.25 10.06 -4.80
N LYS A 260 13.93 9.97 -5.08
CA LYS A 260 12.96 11.06 -4.92
C LYS A 260 11.81 10.69 -3.98
N THR A 261 12.10 9.88 -2.97
CA THR A 261 11.13 9.34 -2.00
C THR A 261 10.21 10.42 -1.43
N LYS A 262 10.78 11.58 -1.04
CA LYS A 262 9.98 12.67 -0.46
C LYS A 262 9.03 13.28 -1.49
N GLN A 263 9.47 13.48 -2.73
CA GLN A 263 8.63 13.98 -3.81
C GLN A 263 7.44 13.05 -4.04
N VAL A 264 7.68 11.74 -4.14
CA VAL A 264 6.61 10.74 -4.30
C VAL A 264 5.66 10.76 -3.11
N ALA A 265 6.19 10.86 -1.89
CA ALA A 265 5.36 10.90 -0.68
C ALA A 265 4.45 12.14 -0.62
N VAL A 266 4.94 13.31 -1.06
CA VAL A 266 4.14 14.53 -1.19
C VAL A 266 3.04 14.35 -2.25
N LEU A 267 3.37 13.82 -3.43
CA LEU A 267 2.37 13.53 -4.48
C LEU A 267 1.26 12.60 -3.96
N VAL A 268 1.60 11.62 -3.13
CA VAL A 268 0.62 10.72 -2.50
C VAL A 268 -0.25 11.47 -1.48
N ALA A 269 0.36 12.27 -0.61
CA ALA A 269 -0.36 13.00 0.43
C ALA A 269 -1.33 14.03 -0.15
N ASP A 270 -0.90 14.79 -1.15
CA ASP A 270 -1.73 15.77 -1.87
C ASP A 270 -2.94 15.10 -2.51
N PHE A 271 -2.76 13.95 -3.17
CA PHE A 271 -3.87 13.21 -3.76
C PHE A 271 -4.92 12.78 -2.73
N PHE A 272 -4.49 12.19 -1.61
CA PHE A 272 -5.44 11.75 -0.59
C PHE A 272 -6.08 12.92 0.15
N LYS A 273 -5.39 14.04 0.33
CA LYS A 273 -5.96 15.27 0.85
C LYS A 273 -7.13 15.73 -0.02
N ASP A 274 -6.96 15.78 -1.33
CA ASP A 274 -8.01 16.16 -2.27
C ASP A 274 -9.19 15.17 -2.24
N CYS A 275 -8.92 13.86 -2.31
CA CYS A 275 -9.97 12.83 -2.31
C CYS A 275 -10.75 12.77 -1.00
N CYS A 276 -10.10 13.05 0.12
CA CYS A 276 -10.73 12.99 1.43
C CYS A 276 -11.47 14.28 1.81
N SER A 277 -11.11 15.45 1.23
CA SER A 277 -11.82 16.71 1.43
C SER A 277 -13.13 16.79 0.62
N GLN A 278 -13.22 16.10 -0.53
CA GLN A 278 -14.43 16.05 -1.35
C GLN A 278 -15.57 15.28 -0.67
N GLY A 279 -16.36 15.94 0.15
CA GLY A 279 -17.51 15.35 0.85
C GLY A 279 -18.05 16.22 1.98
N ALA A 280 -17.32 17.26 2.38
CA ALA A 280 -17.80 18.25 3.34
C ALA A 280 -18.73 19.31 2.71
N PHE A 281 -18.78 19.37 1.36
CA PHE A 281 -19.54 20.40 0.64
C PHE A 281 -20.98 20.03 0.26
N VAL A 282 -21.42 18.77 0.47
CA VAL A 282 -22.78 18.34 0.03
C VAL A 282 -23.82 18.50 1.13
N GLU A 283 -23.45 18.69 2.41
CA GLU A 283 -24.40 18.89 3.51
C GLU A 283 -24.85 20.35 3.72
N GLN A 284 -24.23 21.36 3.08
CA GLN A 284 -24.58 22.76 3.26
C GLN A 284 -25.56 23.36 2.20
N GLN A 285 -26.13 22.53 1.32
CA GLN A 285 -27.14 22.99 0.32
C GLN A 285 -28.46 22.23 0.38
N ARG A 286 -28.88 21.79 1.57
CA ARG A 286 -30.24 21.31 1.80
C ARG A 286 -30.76 21.97 3.08
N ASP A 287 -31.03 23.25 3.00
CA ASP A 287 -31.98 23.98 3.85
C ASP A 287 -32.85 24.91 2.98
#